data_c518b387a6d0504c5dc54291d0056096
#
_entry.id   c518b387a6d0504c5dc54291d0056096
#
_cell.length_a   1.000
_cell.length_b   1.000
_cell.length_c   1.000
_cell.angle_alpha   90.00
_cell.angle_beta   90.00
_cell.angle_gamma   90.00
#
_symmetry.space_group_name_H-M   'P 1'
#
loop_
_entity.id
_entity.type
_entity.pdbx_description
1 polymer ?
#
loop_
_entity_poly.entity_id
_entity_poly.type
_entity_poly.pdbx_seq_one_letter_code
_entity_poly.pdbx_strand_id
1 'polypeptide(L)'
;MSNVFTVTTELKLNKEYNQLVGKYISDYIELFNKIQRLTFHRIKNYHIKNGKITQEDRNIIHAQLKEEFNLTSRAIDAILSNMLGRYESIKELKEFERKSLERKISTLEKDLIKLKDERTLQRINLKNDYKNFNFIKYKNLKIKIYWKQNRLNTKKQKLKNLEKEIETGKYKVCFGTKNLLQKDYKEFIKKRDSEIYFLGRAG
;
A
#
# COMPACT_ATOMS: atom_id res chain seq x y z
N MET A 1 -16.23 25.62 -3.69
CA MET A 1 -15.91 24.19 -3.76
C MET A 1 -17.17 23.45 -4.17
N SER A 2 -17.23 22.87 -5.37
CA SER A 2 -18.38 22.12 -5.85
C SER A 2 -18.35 20.74 -5.18
N ASN A 3 -19.39 20.39 -4.45
CA ASN A 3 -19.57 19.05 -3.90
C ASN A 3 -19.83 18.08 -5.05
N VAL A 4 -18.88 17.21 -5.35
CA VAL A 4 -19.06 16.14 -6.33
C VAL A 4 -19.70 14.96 -5.62
N PHE A 5 -20.97 14.66 -5.95
CA PHE A 5 -21.66 13.48 -5.49
C PHE A 5 -21.38 12.33 -6.45
N THR A 6 -20.88 11.22 -5.94
CA THR A 6 -20.74 9.99 -6.71
C THR A 6 -21.97 9.14 -6.47
N VAL A 7 -22.78 8.92 -7.52
CA VAL A 7 -23.91 8.00 -7.48
C VAL A 7 -23.46 6.65 -8.04
N THR A 8 -23.55 5.62 -7.23
CA THR A 8 -23.28 4.24 -7.67
C THR A 8 -24.64 3.60 -8.01
N THR A 9 -24.82 3.24 -9.26
CA THR A 9 -26.04 2.56 -9.73
C THR A 9 -25.72 1.09 -10.01
N GLU A 10 -26.42 0.18 -9.37
CA GLU A 10 -26.36 -1.25 -9.65
C GLU A 10 -27.37 -1.58 -10.76
N LEU A 11 -26.87 -1.98 -11.93
CA LEU A 11 -27.72 -2.43 -13.03
C LEU A 11 -27.93 -3.95 -12.93
N LYS A 12 -29.15 -4.38 -12.63
CA LYS A 12 -29.55 -5.79 -12.71
C LYS A 12 -30.03 -6.09 -14.13
N LEU A 13 -29.25 -6.81 -14.89
CA LEU A 13 -29.61 -7.23 -16.23
C LEU A 13 -30.59 -8.43 -16.19
N ASN A 14 -31.58 -8.47 -17.10
CA ASN A 14 -32.52 -9.57 -17.24
C ASN A 14 -31.80 -10.87 -17.64
N LYS A 15 -32.27 -12.04 -17.17
CA LYS A 15 -31.61 -13.35 -17.37
C LYS A 15 -31.33 -13.69 -18.85
N GLU A 16 -32.15 -13.27 -19.78
CA GLU A 16 -32.02 -13.54 -21.22
C GLU A 16 -30.91 -12.70 -21.88
N TYR A 17 -30.66 -11.46 -21.41
CA TYR A 17 -29.55 -10.62 -21.84
C TYR A 17 -28.19 -11.05 -21.22
N ASN A 18 -28.24 -11.83 -20.15
CA ASN A 18 -27.06 -12.15 -19.35
C ASN A 18 -26.00 -13.02 -20.05
N GLN A 19 -26.39 -13.87 -21.04
CA GLN A 19 -25.40 -14.76 -21.67
C GLN A 19 -24.55 -14.03 -22.72
N LEU A 20 -25.14 -13.23 -23.56
CA LEU A 20 -24.39 -12.51 -24.63
C LEU A 20 -23.74 -11.23 -24.10
N VAL A 21 -24.53 -10.37 -23.45
CA VAL A 21 -24.05 -9.09 -22.93
C VAL A 21 -23.08 -9.30 -21.76
N GLY A 22 -23.35 -10.28 -20.91
CA GLY A 22 -22.47 -10.64 -19.80
C GLY A 22 -21.08 -11.09 -20.25
N LYS A 23 -20.99 -11.83 -21.36
CA LYS A 23 -19.70 -12.23 -21.94
C LYS A 23 -18.91 -11.00 -22.46
N TYR A 24 -19.55 -10.15 -23.25
CA TYR A 24 -18.90 -8.94 -23.79
C TYR A 24 -18.44 -7.98 -22.67
N ILE A 25 -19.27 -7.80 -21.64
CA ILE A 25 -18.90 -6.98 -20.48
C ILE A 25 -17.72 -7.62 -19.74
N SER A 26 -17.74 -8.93 -19.53
CA SER A 26 -16.65 -9.65 -18.86
C SER A 26 -15.33 -9.51 -19.63
N ASP A 27 -15.35 -9.73 -20.95
CA ASP A 27 -14.19 -9.61 -21.82
C ASP A 27 -13.63 -8.18 -21.82
N TYR A 28 -14.53 -7.18 -21.89
CA TYR A 28 -14.15 -5.76 -21.83
C TYR A 28 -13.49 -5.40 -20.50
N ILE A 29 -14.02 -5.92 -19.40
CA ILE A 29 -13.50 -5.68 -18.06
C ILE A 29 -12.13 -6.31 -17.89
N GLU A 30 -11.96 -7.53 -18.35
CA GLU A 30 -10.67 -8.23 -18.31
C GLU A 30 -9.61 -7.46 -19.09
N LEU A 31 -9.97 -7.00 -20.30
CA LEU A 31 -9.13 -6.15 -21.14
C LEU A 31 -8.77 -4.86 -20.42
N PHE A 32 -9.76 -4.16 -19.85
CA PHE A 32 -9.57 -2.90 -19.15
C PHE A 32 -8.64 -3.04 -17.94
N ASN A 33 -8.83 -4.10 -17.15
CA ASN A 33 -7.96 -4.43 -16.03
C ASN A 33 -6.53 -4.74 -16.48
N LYS A 34 -6.36 -5.44 -17.59
CA LYS A 34 -5.04 -5.70 -18.20
C LYS A 34 -4.35 -4.39 -18.59
N ILE A 35 -5.07 -3.49 -19.25
CA ILE A 35 -4.55 -2.19 -19.68
C ILE A 35 -4.17 -1.32 -18.47
N GLN A 36 -5.00 -1.27 -17.43
CA GLN A 36 -4.67 -0.53 -16.20
C GLN A 36 -3.38 -1.03 -15.57
N ARG A 37 -3.19 -2.35 -15.44
CA ARG A 37 -1.96 -2.93 -14.88
C ARG A 37 -0.73 -2.59 -15.72
N LEU A 38 -0.85 -2.70 -17.04
CA LEU A 38 0.23 -2.36 -17.97
C LEU A 38 0.58 -0.88 -17.87
N THR A 39 -0.42 -0.01 -17.87
CA THR A 39 -0.24 1.45 -17.72
C THR A 39 0.46 1.79 -16.41
N PHE A 40 0.01 1.21 -15.31
CA PHE A 40 0.66 1.40 -14.00
C PHE A 40 2.12 0.94 -14.02
N HIS A 41 2.40 -0.20 -14.66
CA HIS A 41 3.77 -0.70 -14.79
C HIS A 41 4.66 0.25 -15.60
N ARG A 42 4.16 0.81 -16.71
CA ARG A 42 4.86 1.82 -17.52
C ARG A 42 5.13 3.08 -16.71
N ILE A 43 4.12 3.64 -16.03
CA ILE A 43 4.26 4.79 -15.15
C ILE A 43 5.36 4.56 -14.11
N LYS A 44 5.32 3.41 -13.44
CA LYS A 44 6.32 3.02 -12.45
C LYS A 44 7.73 2.98 -13.05
N ASN A 45 7.90 2.39 -14.24
CA ASN A 45 9.20 2.27 -14.88
C ASN A 45 9.77 3.64 -15.27
N TYR A 46 8.94 4.53 -15.83
CA TYR A 46 9.35 5.89 -16.15
C TYR A 46 9.71 6.69 -14.88
N HIS A 47 8.92 6.55 -13.82
CA HIS A 47 9.24 7.20 -12.56
C HIS A 47 10.55 6.69 -11.95
N ILE A 48 10.82 5.39 -11.99
CA ILE A 48 12.09 4.81 -11.52
C ILE A 48 13.27 5.33 -12.33
N LYS A 49 13.09 5.49 -13.65
CA LYS A 49 14.15 5.98 -14.56
C LYS A 49 14.43 7.47 -14.39
N ASN A 50 13.37 8.28 -14.29
CA ASN A 50 13.45 9.76 -14.42
C ASN A 50 13.21 10.48 -13.08
N GLY A 51 12.87 9.77 -11.98
CA GLY A 51 12.50 10.34 -10.67
C GLY A 51 11.11 11.01 -10.64
N LYS A 52 10.55 11.36 -11.79
CA LYS A 52 9.21 11.95 -11.96
C LYS A 52 8.62 11.55 -13.31
N ILE A 53 7.31 11.68 -13.46
CA ILE A 53 6.62 11.50 -14.74
C ILE A 53 6.44 12.86 -15.39
N THR A 54 7.05 13.04 -16.56
CA THR A 54 6.95 14.25 -17.36
C THR A 54 5.73 14.20 -18.29
N GLN A 55 5.38 15.31 -18.92
CA GLN A 55 4.33 15.33 -19.95
C GLN A 55 4.74 14.51 -21.18
N GLU A 56 6.03 14.52 -21.51
CA GLU A 56 6.58 13.71 -22.59
C GLU A 56 6.43 12.20 -22.32
N ASP A 57 6.75 11.75 -21.10
CA ASP A 57 6.53 10.36 -20.67
C ASP A 57 5.05 9.97 -20.82
N ARG A 58 4.12 10.86 -20.46
CA ARG A 58 2.66 10.65 -20.63
C ARG A 58 2.29 10.47 -22.09
N ASN A 59 2.80 11.32 -22.95
CA ASN A 59 2.54 11.28 -24.40
C ASN A 59 3.08 9.96 -25.01
N ILE A 60 4.25 9.52 -24.59
CA ILE A 60 4.83 8.26 -25.03
C ILE A 60 3.96 7.07 -24.57
N ILE A 61 3.55 7.04 -23.31
CA ILE A 61 2.68 5.97 -22.78
C ILE A 61 1.34 5.99 -23.52
N HIS A 62 0.76 7.17 -23.76
CA HIS A 62 -0.49 7.32 -24.50
C HIS A 62 -0.38 6.75 -25.92
N ALA A 63 0.67 7.10 -26.67
CA ALA A 63 0.90 6.60 -28.02
C ALA A 63 1.05 5.07 -28.05
N GLN A 64 1.84 4.52 -27.14
CA GLN A 64 2.02 3.07 -27.00
C GLN A 64 0.71 2.33 -26.70
N LEU A 65 -0.14 2.87 -25.81
CA LEU A 65 -1.43 2.25 -25.48
C LEU A 65 -2.41 2.32 -26.65
N LYS A 66 -2.37 3.44 -27.42
CA LYS A 66 -3.21 3.60 -28.60
C LYS A 66 -2.87 2.60 -29.69
N GLU A 67 -1.60 2.40 -29.95
CA GLU A 67 -1.10 1.45 -30.95
C GLU A 67 -1.40 -0.02 -30.54
N GLU A 68 -1.18 -0.38 -29.27
CA GLU A 68 -1.29 -1.74 -28.77
C GLU A 68 -2.75 -2.21 -28.62
N PHE A 69 -3.67 -1.32 -28.21
CA PHE A 69 -5.04 -1.70 -27.87
C PHE A 69 -6.12 -1.08 -28.76
N ASN A 70 -5.76 -0.27 -29.72
CA ASN A 70 -6.69 0.42 -30.65
C ASN A 70 -7.86 1.14 -29.90
N LEU A 71 -7.55 1.75 -28.76
CA LEU A 71 -8.52 2.47 -27.95
C LEU A 71 -8.65 3.93 -28.41
N THR A 72 -9.80 4.54 -28.09
CA THR A 72 -9.96 5.98 -28.28
C THR A 72 -9.02 6.76 -27.35
N SER A 73 -8.51 7.90 -27.82
CA SER A 73 -7.65 8.77 -27.00
C SER A 73 -8.31 9.12 -25.67
N ARG A 74 -9.60 9.38 -25.65
CA ARG A 74 -10.37 9.70 -24.43
C ARG A 74 -10.33 8.55 -23.40
N ALA A 75 -10.46 7.30 -23.85
CA ALA A 75 -10.37 6.13 -22.97
C ALA A 75 -8.96 5.97 -22.39
N ILE A 76 -7.93 6.20 -23.21
CA ILE A 76 -6.54 6.12 -22.77
C ILE A 76 -6.22 7.22 -21.76
N ASP A 77 -6.67 8.46 -22.00
CA ASP A 77 -6.48 9.57 -21.08
C ASP A 77 -7.12 9.31 -19.71
N ALA A 78 -8.32 8.74 -19.71
CA ALA A 78 -9.02 8.36 -18.48
C ALA A 78 -8.24 7.29 -17.70
N ILE A 79 -7.73 6.25 -18.38
CA ILE A 79 -6.91 5.19 -17.75
C ILE A 79 -5.61 5.78 -17.23
N LEU A 80 -4.92 6.59 -18.04
CA LEU A 80 -3.63 7.18 -17.67
C LEU A 80 -3.77 8.11 -16.47
N SER A 81 -4.76 8.98 -16.45
CA SER A 81 -5.04 9.89 -15.33
C SER A 81 -5.36 9.13 -14.05
N ASN A 82 -6.18 8.06 -14.14
CA ASN A 82 -6.51 7.22 -13.00
C ASN A 82 -5.26 6.51 -12.44
N MET A 83 -4.42 5.95 -13.31
CA MET A 83 -3.22 5.23 -12.88
C MET A 83 -2.14 6.15 -12.32
N LEU A 84 -2.02 7.37 -12.86
CA LEU A 84 -1.16 8.41 -12.29
C LEU A 84 -1.64 8.80 -10.88
N GLY A 85 -2.94 9.09 -10.72
CA GLY A 85 -3.51 9.41 -9.41
C GLY A 85 -3.30 8.28 -8.39
N ARG A 86 -3.45 7.02 -8.79
CA ARG A 86 -3.16 5.87 -7.92
C ARG A 86 -1.68 5.80 -7.55
N TYR A 87 -0.78 6.05 -8.49
CA TYR A 87 0.66 6.03 -8.22
C TYR A 87 1.06 7.09 -7.19
N GLU A 88 0.58 8.33 -7.37
CA GLU A 88 0.83 9.43 -6.41
C GLU A 88 0.23 9.14 -5.04
N SER A 89 -1.01 8.64 -4.99
CA SER A 89 -1.64 8.26 -3.72
C SER A 89 -0.86 7.18 -2.96
N ILE A 90 -0.29 6.21 -3.67
CA ILE A 90 0.57 5.18 -3.04
C ILE A 90 1.84 5.81 -2.48
N LYS A 91 2.46 6.71 -3.20
CA LYS A 91 3.65 7.43 -2.77
C LYS A 91 3.37 8.22 -1.48
N GLU A 92 2.30 9.00 -1.45
CA GLU A 92 1.87 9.74 -0.27
C GLU A 92 1.57 8.83 0.93
N LEU A 93 0.88 7.71 0.68
CA LEU A 93 0.57 6.73 1.71
C LEU A 93 1.84 6.11 2.31
N LYS A 94 2.85 5.81 1.48
CA LYS A 94 4.14 5.28 1.93
C LYS A 94 4.92 6.30 2.77
N GLU A 95 4.91 7.57 2.38
CA GLU A 95 5.48 8.65 3.18
C GLU A 95 4.77 8.83 4.54
N PHE A 96 3.44 8.75 4.55
CA PHE A 96 2.68 8.77 5.80
C PHE A 96 3.01 7.57 6.70
N GLU A 97 3.12 6.37 6.11
CA GLU A 97 3.51 5.15 6.83
C GLU A 97 4.91 5.30 7.44
N ARG A 98 5.88 5.87 6.70
CA ARG A 98 7.22 6.18 7.18
C ARG A 98 7.18 7.07 8.43
N LYS A 99 6.53 8.24 8.33
CA LYS A 99 6.38 9.16 9.46
C LYS A 99 5.70 8.52 10.68
N SER A 100 4.69 7.67 10.45
CA SER A 100 4.02 6.92 11.52
C SER A 100 4.96 5.91 12.20
N LEU A 101 5.80 5.21 11.43
CA LEU A 101 6.79 4.27 11.98
C LEU A 101 7.87 4.99 12.77
N GLU A 102 8.39 6.12 12.28
CA GLU A 102 9.38 6.96 12.98
C GLU A 102 8.86 7.42 14.35
N ARG A 103 7.63 7.91 14.42
CA ARG A 103 6.97 8.29 15.71
C ARG A 103 6.87 7.11 16.67
N LYS A 104 6.44 5.93 16.15
CA LYS A 104 6.32 4.71 16.97
C LYS A 104 7.68 4.21 17.48
N ILE A 105 8.74 4.35 16.68
CA ILE A 105 10.11 4.01 17.06
C ILE A 105 10.59 4.96 18.16
N SER A 106 10.44 6.27 17.98
CA SER A 106 10.81 7.28 18.99
C SER A 106 10.13 7.03 20.33
N THR A 107 8.82 6.73 20.32
CA THR A 107 8.07 6.40 21.56
C THR A 107 8.63 5.15 22.23
N LEU A 108 8.92 4.08 21.46
CA LEU A 108 9.49 2.85 22.02
C LEU A 108 10.91 3.05 22.57
N GLU A 109 11.71 3.90 21.96
CA GLU A 109 13.05 4.24 22.45
C GLU A 109 12.98 5.00 23.79
N LYS A 110 12.12 6.00 23.88
CA LYS A 110 11.88 6.72 25.15
C LYS A 110 11.40 5.78 26.28
N ASP A 111 10.47 4.89 25.96
CA ASP A 111 9.97 3.90 26.91
C ASP A 111 11.07 2.91 27.35
N LEU A 112 11.94 2.49 26.43
CA LEU A 112 13.05 1.60 26.75
C LEU A 112 14.08 2.27 27.67
N ILE A 113 14.37 3.54 27.46
CA ILE A 113 15.25 4.31 28.36
C ILE A 113 14.67 4.29 29.77
N LYS A 114 13.42 4.69 29.96
CA LYS A 114 12.74 4.68 31.26
C LYS A 114 12.80 3.32 31.96
N LEU A 115 12.50 2.24 31.23
CA LEU A 115 12.54 0.88 31.78
C LEU A 115 13.95 0.42 32.17
N LYS A 116 14.97 0.85 31.39
CA LYS A 116 16.37 0.57 31.70
C LYS A 116 16.83 1.33 32.96
N ASP A 117 16.42 2.58 33.09
CA ASP A 117 16.72 3.39 34.27
C ASP A 117 16.08 2.81 35.54
N GLU A 118 14.78 2.42 35.46
CA GLU A 118 14.11 1.73 36.56
C GLU A 118 14.83 0.40 36.91
N ARG A 119 15.27 -0.36 35.93
CA ARG A 119 16.05 -1.60 36.19
C ARG A 119 17.37 -1.29 36.85
N THR A 120 18.04 -0.23 36.43
CA THR A 120 19.32 0.21 37.03
C THR A 120 19.12 0.62 38.48
N LEU A 121 18.05 1.36 38.78
CA LEU A 121 17.69 1.71 40.15
C LEU A 121 17.47 0.45 41.03
N GLN A 122 16.74 -0.54 40.53
CA GLN A 122 16.56 -1.81 41.25
C GLN A 122 17.89 -2.56 41.49
N ARG A 123 18.88 -2.45 40.58
CA ARG A 123 20.21 -3.02 40.78
C ARG A 123 21.01 -2.28 41.85
N ILE A 124 20.87 -0.96 41.93
CA ILE A 124 21.48 -0.15 42.98
C ILE A 124 20.89 -0.51 44.34
N ASN A 125 19.56 -0.63 44.43
CA ASN A 125 18.89 -1.04 45.66
C ASN A 125 19.31 -2.45 46.12
N LEU A 126 19.51 -3.37 45.20
CA LEU A 126 20.03 -4.71 45.52
C LEU A 126 21.41 -4.64 46.21
N LYS A 127 22.27 -3.69 45.78
CA LYS A 127 23.63 -3.57 46.31
C LYS A 127 23.71 -2.79 47.63
N ASN A 128 22.95 -1.69 47.72
CA ASN A 128 23.08 -0.72 48.79
C ASN A 128 21.96 -0.78 49.83
N ASP A 129 20.78 -1.22 49.45
CA ASP A 129 19.59 -1.26 50.29
C ASP A 129 18.71 -2.47 49.89
N TYR A 130 19.10 -3.64 50.35
CA TYR A 130 18.40 -4.89 50.02
C TYR A 130 16.91 -4.88 50.44
N LYS A 131 16.53 -4.12 51.48
CA LYS A 131 15.13 -4.02 51.92
C LYS A 131 14.21 -3.39 50.88
N ASN A 132 14.73 -2.49 50.07
CA ASN A 132 14.00 -1.82 49.02
C ASN A 132 14.11 -2.53 47.65
N PHE A 133 14.82 -3.63 47.56
CA PHE A 133 14.90 -4.44 46.37
C PHE A 133 13.67 -5.32 46.17
N ASN A 134 13.04 -5.18 45.00
CA ASN A 134 11.88 -6.01 44.61
C ASN A 134 12.25 -6.94 43.46
N PHE A 135 12.48 -8.22 43.82
CA PHE A 135 12.87 -9.24 42.83
C PHE A 135 11.84 -9.47 41.73
N ILE A 136 10.54 -9.46 42.06
CA ILE A 136 9.45 -9.65 41.09
C ILE A 136 9.45 -8.47 40.11
N LYS A 137 9.54 -7.25 40.62
CA LYS A 137 9.62 -6.03 39.77
C LYS A 137 10.84 -6.10 38.86
N TYR A 138 12.00 -6.45 39.37
CA TYR A 138 13.22 -6.56 38.59
C TYR A 138 13.10 -7.61 37.46
N LYS A 139 12.56 -8.80 37.75
CA LYS A 139 12.29 -9.85 36.77
C LYS A 139 11.33 -9.39 35.67
N ASN A 140 10.24 -8.75 36.08
CA ASN A 140 9.25 -8.19 35.15
C ASN A 140 9.83 -7.10 34.25
N LEU A 141 10.69 -6.24 34.78
CA LEU A 141 11.39 -5.23 33.99
C LEU A 141 12.30 -5.86 32.93
N LYS A 142 13.06 -6.92 33.29
CA LYS A 142 13.87 -7.66 32.28
C LYS A 142 13.03 -8.17 31.13
N ILE A 143 11.90 -8.79 31.41
CA ILE A 143 10.99 -9.35 30.41
C ILE A 143 10.40 -8.21 29.54
N LYS A 144 9.91 -7.13 30.16
CA LYS A 144 9.36 -5.96 29.44
C LYS A 144 10.38 -5.32 28.51
N ILE A 145 11.63 -5.15 28.98
CA ILE A 145 12.72 -4.59 28.17
C ILE A 145 13.00 -5.51 26.96
N TYR A 146 13.09 -6.83 27.18
CA TYR A 146 13.33 -7.80 26.11
C TYR A 146 12.26 -7.71 25.01
N TRP A 147 10.97 -7.74 25.38
CA TRP A 147 9.88 -7.66 24.43
C TRP A 147 9.82 -6.31 23.71
N LYS A 148 10.02 -5.19 24.42
CA LYS A 148 10.07 -3.88 23.78
C LYS A 148 11.26 -3.73 22.84
N GLN A 149 12.42 -4.28 23.19
CA GLN A 149 13.61 -4.27 22.32
C GLN A 149 13.36 -5.05 21.03
N ASN A 150 12.76 -6.23 21.09
CA ASN A 150 12.41 -7.02 19.91
C ASN A 150 11.38 -6.27 19.04
N ARG A 151 10.38 -5.66 19.65
CA ARG A 151 9.40 -4.84 18.93
C ARG A 151 10.05 -3.62 18.25
N LEU A 152 11.00 -2.99 18.90
CA LEU A 152 11.76 -1.87 18.33
C LEU A 152 12.58 -2.33 17.11
N ASN A 153 13.31 -3.43 17.22
CA ASN A 153 14.11 -3.98 16.14
C ASN A 153 13.24 -4.34 14.91
N THR A 154 12.08 -4.96 15.15
CA THR A 154 11.13 -5.28 14.09
C THR A 154 10.62 -4.02 13.38
N LYS A 155 10.34 -2.94 14.14
CA LYS A 155 9.88 -1.68 13.53
C LYS A 155 11.00 -0.95 12.78
N LYS A 156 12.23 -0.95 13.30
CA LYS A 156 13.41 -0.41 12.60
C LYS A 156 13.65 -1.14 11.27
N GLN A 157 13.53 -2.48 11.28
CA GLN A 157 13.66 -3.24 10.04
C GLN A 157 12.55 -2.92 9.03
N LYS A 158 11.30 -2.75 9.49
CA LYS A 158 10.19 -2.33 8.63
C LYS A 158 10.43 -0.92 8.05
N LEU A 159 10.93 0.01 8.86
CA LEU A 159 11.27 1.36 8.40
C LEU A 159 12.33 1.31 7.31
N LYS A 160 13.43 0.59 7.53
CA LYS A 160 14.50 0.42 6.53
C LYS A 160 14.00 -0.15 5.20
N ASN A 161 13.10 -1.14 5.26
CA ASN A 161 12.52 -1.72 4.05
C ASN A 161 11.61 -0.71 3.32
N LEU A 162 10.84 0.07 4.08
CA LEU A 162 9.95 1.10 3.54
C LEU A 162 10.73 2.26 2.90
N GLU A 163 11.81 2.72 3.54
CA GLU A 163 12.72 3.72 2.98
C GLU A 163 13.32 3.26 1.64
N LYS A 164 13.75 2.00 1.57
CA LYS A 164 14.23 1.39 0.33
C LYS A 164 13.15 1.32 -0.76
N GLU A 165 11.89 1.04 -0.38
CA GLU A 165 10.77 1.08 -1.34
C GLU A 165 10.53 2.51 -1.86
N ILE A 166 10.61 3.52 -0.98
CA ILE A 166 10.43 4.94 -1.34
C ILE A 166 11.55 5.42 -2.26
N GLU A 167 12.81 5.17 -1.90
CA GLU A 167 13.98 5.54 -2.70
C GLU A 167 13.96 4.92 -4.09
N THR A 168 13.61 3.64 -4.17
CA THR A 168 13.61 2.92 -5.46
C THR A 168 12.34 3.14 -6.26
N GLY A 169 11.27 3.73 -5.69
CA GLY A 169 9.96 3.84 -6.35
C GLY A 169 9.30 2.49 -6.68
N LYS A 170 9.86 1.39 -6.17
CA LYS A 170 9.38 0.02 -6.46
C LYS A 170 8.24 -0.39 -5.54
N TYR A 171 7.14 0.34 -5.61
CA TYR A 171 5.96 0.03 -4.79
C TYR A 171 5.32 -1.31 -5.19
N LYS A 172 4.96 -2.10 -4.18
CA LYS A 172 4.13 -3.30 -4.38
C LYS A 172 2.67 -2.88 -4.32
N VAL A 173 1.97 -3.10 -5.41
CA VAL A 173 0.55 -2.76 -5.54
C VAL A 173 -0.24 -4.01 -5.83
N CYS A 174 -1.32 -4.21 -5.12
CA CYS A 174 -2.31 -5.21 -5.43
C CYS A 174 -3.49 -4.54 -6.14
N PHE A 175 -3.79 -4.99 -7.35
CA PHE A 175 -5.00 -4.65 -8.05
C PHE A 175 -6.03 -5.71 -7.67
N GLY A 176 -7.02 -5.34 -6.86
CA GLY A 176 -8.07 -6.24 -6.38
C GLY A 176 -8.46 -5.97 -4.93
N THR A 177 -9.40 -6.76 -4.42
CA THR A 177 -9.87 -6.63 -3.03
C THR A 177 -8.85 -7.14 -2.01
N LYS A 178 -9.01 -6.68 -0.76
CA LYS A 178 -8.25 -7.21 0.38
C LYS A 178 -8.40 -8.74 0.52
N ASN A 179 -9.55 -9.26 0.13
CA ASN A 179 -9.84 -10.70 0.17
C ASN A 179 -8.99 -11.51 -0.84
N LEU A 180 -8.59 -10.88 -1.96
CA LEU A 180 -7.68 -11.48 -2.93
C LEU A 180 -6.26 -11.66 -2.39
N LEU A 181 -5.81 -10.76 -1.51
CA LEU A 181 -4.49 -10.86 -0.87
C LEU A 181 -4.37 -12.05 0.10
N GLN A 182 -5.49 -12.57 0.58
CA GLN A 182 -5.56 -13.69 1.52
C GLN A 182 -5.71 -15.04 0.84
N LYS A 183 -5.91 -15.05 -0.49
CA LYS A 183 -6.09 -16.28 -1.27
C LYS A 183 -4.78 -16.89 -1.71
N ASP A 184 -4.81 -18.21 -1.91
CA ASP A 184 -3.69 -18.92 -2.52
C ASP A 184 -3.37 -18.33 -3.91
N TYR A 185 -2.10 -18.30 -4.27
CA TYR A 185 -1.61 -17.66 -5.49
C TYR A 185 -2.34 -18.13 -6.76
N LYS A 186 -2.72 -19.41 -6.83
CA LYS A 186 -3.49 -19.98 -7.96
C LYS A 186 -4.90 -19.39 -8.05
N GLU A 187 -5.59 -19.23 -6.91
CA GLU A 187 -6.91 -18.57 -6.85
C GLU A 187 -6.79 -17.06 -7.07
N PHE A 188 -5.71 -16.45 -6.59
CA PHE A 188 -5.40 -15.05 -6.85
C PHE A 188 -5.31 -14.78 -8.35
N ILE A 189 -4.56 -15.59 -9.10
CA ILE A 189 -4.43 -15.41 -10.56
C ILE A 189 -5.75 -15.61 -11.28
N LYS A 190 -6.54 -16.63 -10.92
CA LYS A 190 -7.84 -16.88 -11.55
C LYS A 190 -8.83 -15.75 -11.34
N LYS A 191 -8.85 -15.12 -10.16
CA LYS A 191 -9.80 -14.05 -9.80
C LYS A 191 -9.26 -12.64 -10.05
N ARG A 192 -7.95 -12.47 -10.18
CA ARG A 192 -7.32 -11.16 -10.41
C ARG A 192 -7.92 -10.40 -11.58
N ASP A 193 -8.25 -11.11 -12.64
CA ASP A 193 -8.70 -10.55 -13.89
C ASP A 193 -10.25 -10.50 -14.00
N SER A 194 -10.96 -11.24 -13.13
CA SER A 194 -12.43 -11.29 -13.08
C SER A 194 -13.08 -10.32 -12.10
N GLU A 195 -12.34 -9.75 -11.15
CA GLU A 195 -12.88 -8.75 -10.23
C GLU A 195 -12.76 -7.33 -10.81
N ILE A 196 -13.90 -6.69 -10.95
CA ILE A 196 -14.02 -5.36 -11.53
C ILE A 196 -14.05 -4.31 -10.45
N TYR A 197 -13.25 -3.26 -10.66
CA TYR A 197 -13.47 -1.98 -10.01
C TYR A 197 -13.67 -0.92 -11.08
N PHE A 198 -14.91 -0.65 -11.42
CA PHE A 198 -15.29 0.55 -12.14
C PHE A 198 -15.21 1.75 -11.17
N LEU A 199 -14.18 2.55 -11.29
CA LEU A 199 -14.23 3.94 -10.86
C LEU A 199 -14.60 4.76 -12.08
N GLY A 200 -15.86 4.72 -12.48
CA GLY A 200 -16.42 5.64 -13.45
C GLY A 200 -16.57 7.02 -12.79
N ARG A 201 -15.91 8.03 -13.30
CA ARG A 201 -16.39 9.39 -13.13
C ARG A 201 -17.58 9.55 -14.08
N ALA A 202 -18.76 9.73 -13.55
CA ALA A 202 -19.82 10.36 -14.29
C ALA A 202 -19.36 11.79 -14.61
N GLY A 203 -19.22 12.10 -15.89
CA GLY A 203 -18.96 13.44 -16.38
C GLY A 203 -20.21 14.27 -16.35
#